data_24ee20006a49513b2f8086e3233272f4
#
_entry.id   24ee20006a49513b2f8086e3233272f4
#
_cell.length_a   1.000
_cell.length_b   1.000
_cell.length_c   1.000
_cell.angle_alpha   90.00
_cell.angle_beta   90.00
_cell.angle_gamma   90.00
#
_symmetry.space_group_name_H-M   'P 1'
#
loop_
_entity.id
_entity.type
_entity.pdbx_description
1 polymer ?
#
loop_
_entity_poly.entity_id
_entity_poly.type
_entity_poly.pdbx_seq_one_letter_code
_entity_poly.pdbx_strand_id
1 'polypeptide(L)'
;VAKVGDEVEPGDVLGTVQETASVVQKIMVPVGTAGTVKEIKAGEFTVEEVVAVVATADGDKELTMMQRWPVRKGRPYLEKLPPEMPLITGQRVVDGLFPIAKGGVAAVPGPFGSGKTVIQHQLAKWAEADIVVYIGCGERGNEMTDVLNEFPELKDPKTGRSLMERTVLIANTSDMPVAAREASIYTGITIAEYFRDMGYSVALMADSTSRWAEALREMSGRLEEMPGEEGYPAYLGSRLAQFYERAGRVVSLGKDERIGALSVIGAVSPPGGDISEPVSQATLRIVKVYWGLDSALAYKRHFPAINWLTSYSLYVDDMADWFNKNVAEDWMELRQS
;
A
#
# COMPACT_ATOMS: atom_id res chain seq x y z
N VAL A 1 25.01 -12.05 4.12
CA VAL A 1 24.24 -12.85 5.08
C VAL A 1 24.43 -14.34 4.79
N ALA A 2 24.05 -14.78 3.61
CA ALA A 2 24.26 -16.16 3.18
C ALA A 2 25.72 -16.44 2.82
N LYS A 3 26.14 -17.70 2.94
CA LYS A 3 27.49 -18.17 2.64
C LYS A 3 27.45 -19.32 1.63
N VAL A 4 28.57 -19.56 0.96
CA VAL A 4 28.74 -20.72 0.07
C VAL A 4 28.48 -22.00 0.86
N GLY A 5 27.65 -22.89 0.31
CA GLY A 5 27.23 -24.14 0.94
C GLY A 5 25.91 -24.05 1.72
N ASP A 6 25.39 -22.87 1.97
CA ASP A 6 24.08 -22.73 2.62
C ASP A 6 22.95 -23.21 1.71
N GLU A 7 21.99 -23.92 2.28
CA GLU A 7 20.75 -24.25 1.60
C GLU A 7 19.78 -23.08 1.70
N VAL A 8 19.22 -22.67 0.58
CA VAL A 8 18.31 -21.54 0.48
C VAL A 8 16.96 -21.94 -0.11
N GLU A 9 15.93 -21.29 0.37
CA GLU A 9 14.54 -21.42 -0.08
C GLU A 9 14.05 -20.08 -0.63
N PRO A 10 12.94 -20.06 -1.39
CA PRO A 10 12.35 -18.80 -1.83
C PRO A 10 12.12 -17.83 -0.66
N GLY A 11 12.55 -16.61 -0.81
CA GLY A 11 12.42 -15.57 0.20
C GLY A 11 13.56 -15.51 1.23
N ASP A 12 14.49 -16.44 1.26
CA ASP A 12 15.67 -16.37 2.11
C ASP A 12 16.54 -15.16 1.73
N VAL A 13 17.10 -14.48 2.72
CA VAL A 13 17.93 -13.29 2.50
C VAL A 13 19.36 -13.70 2.15
N LEU A 14 19.79 -13.35 0.95
CA LEU A 14 21.17 -13.57 0.49
C LEU A 14 22.13 -12.51 1.04
N GLY A 15 21.70 -11.27 1.03
CA GLY A 15 22.50 -10.13 1.44
C GLY A 15 21.65 -8.89 1.64
N THR A 16 22.28 -7.79 2.03
CA THR A 16 21.63 -6.51 2.27
C THR A 16 22.37 -5.38 1.59
N VAL A 17 21.64 -4.34 1.20
CA VAL A 17 22.17 -3.10 0.65
C VAL A 17 21.53 -1.92 1.37
N GLN A 18 22.35 -0.99 1.84
CA GLN A 18 21.85 0.25 2.45
C GLN A 18 21.40 1.21 1.34
N GLU A 19 20.09 1.36 1.14
CA GLU A 19 19.52 2.24 0.13
C GLU A 19 19.47 3.71 0.59
N THR A 20 18.88 3.92 1.76
CA THR A 20 18.80 5.22 2.41
C THR A 20 19.16 5.09 3.88
N ALA A 21 19.16 6.17 4.64
CA ALA A 21 19.45 6.13 6.07
C ALA A 21 18.50 5.22 6.86
N SER A 22 17.25 5.10 6.41
CA SER A 22 16.19 4.35 7.09
C SER A 22 15.79 3.06 6.37
N VAL A 23 16.24 2.84 5.15
CA VAL A 23 15.84 1.70 4.32
C VAL A 23 17.02 0.82 3.97
N VAL A 24 16.95 -0.42 4.40
CA VAL A 24 17.90 -1.48 4.05
C VAL A 24 17.20 -2.46 3.11
N GLN A 25 17.66 -2.54 1.87
CA GLN A 25 17.14 -3.51 0.93
C GLN A 25 17.69 -4.88 1.23
N LYS A 26 16.82 -5.86 1.37
CA LYS A 26 17.17 -7.28 1.47
C LYS A 26 17.11 -7.93 0.11
N ILE A 27 18.21 -8.55 -0.29
CA ILE A 27 18.28 -9.33 -1.53
C ILE A 27 17.78 -10.72 -1.20
N MET A 28 16.58 -11.03 -1.69
CA MET A 28 15.87 -12.27 -1.41
C MET A 28 16.00 -13.27 -2.55
N VAL A 29 16.00 -14.55 -2.22
CA VAL A 29 15.92 -15.62 -3.22
C VAL A 29 14.58 -15.52 -3.94
N PRO A 30 14.56 -15.49 -5.28
CA PRO A 30 13.31 -15.39 -6.05
C PRO A 30 12.37 -16.55 -5.78
N VAL A 31 11.08 -16.29 -5.93
CA VAL A 31 10.05 -17.33 -5.86
C VAL A 31 10.31 -18.42 -6.93
N GLY A 32 10.22 -19.67 -6.51
CA GLY A 32 10.50 -20.81 -7.39
C GLY A 32 11.97 -21.21 -7.49
N THR A 33 12.86 -20.57 -6.72
CA THR A 33 14.29 -20.92 -6.67
C THR A 33 14.62 -21.50 -5.31
N ALA A 34 15.16 -22.71 -5.27
CA ALA A 34 15.65 -23.34 -4.07
C ALA A 34 16.87 -24.20 -4.41
N GLY A 35 17.82 -24.28 -3.51
CA GLY A 35 19.03 -25.06 -3.69
C GLY A 35 20.16 -24.66 -2.75
N THR A 36 21.38 -24.95 -3.15
CA THR A 36 22.59 -24.66 -2.37
C THR A 36 23.34 -23.49 -2.99
N VAL A 37 23.79 -22.55 -2.17
CA VAL A 37 24.59 -21.41 -2.63
C VAL A 37 25.95 -21.93 -3.09
N LYS A 38 26.22 -21.79 -4.38
CA LYS A 38 27.49 -22.19 -5.01
C LYS A 38 28.51 -21.08 -5.03
N GLU A 39 28.05 -19.85 -5.27
CA GLU A 39 28.86 -18.65 -5.30
C GLU A 39 28.05 -17.48 -4.74
N ILE A 40 28.69 -16.62 -3.97
CA ILE A 40 28.12 -15.35 -3.50
C ILE A 40 29.21 -14.29 -3.47
N LYS A 41 28.88 -13.09 -3.94
CA LYS A 41 29.82 -11.98 -4.08
C LYS A 41 29.44 -10.84 -3.14
N ALA A 42 30.44 -10.17 -2.59
CA ALA A 42 30.29 -8.95 -1.82
C ALA A 42 31.01 -7.80 -2.54
N GLY A 43 30.48 -6.60 -2.40
CA GLY A 43 31.03 -5.40 -3.04
C GLY A 43 29.96 -4.53 -3.65
N GLU A 44 30.36 -3.69 -4.58
CA GLU A 44 29.46 -2.79 -5.31
C GLU A 44 29.07 -3.40 -6.66
N PHE A 45 27.78 -3.49 -6.90
CA PHE A 45 27.21 -4.07 -8.11
C PHE A 45 26.04 -3.24 -8.63
N THR A 46 25.80 -3.32 -9.94
CA THR A 46 24.53 -2.88 -10.51
C THR A 46 23.45 -3.93 -10.23
N VAL A 47 22.18 -3.54 -10.34
CA VAL A 47 21.04 -4.45 -10.09
C VAL A 47 20.95 -5.61 -11.09
N GLU A 48 21.61 -5.50 -12.24
CA GLU A 48 21.62 -6.53 -13.30
C GLU A 48 22.83 -7.47 -13.23
N GLU A 49 23.84 -7.13 -12.43
CA GLU A 49 25.01 -7.98 -12.27
C GLU A 49 24.70 -9.20 -11.39
N VAL A 50 25.29 -10.33 -11.72
CA VAL A 50 25.15 -11.57 -10.97
C VAL A 50 25.87 -11.43 -9.62
N VAL A 51 25.15 -11.58 -8.53
CA VAL A 51 25.69 -11.50 -7.16
C VAL A 51 25.76 -12.85 -6.47
N ALA A 52 25.00 -13.82 -6.93
CA ALA A 52 25.01 -15.18 -6.38
C ALA A 52 24.69 -16.22 -7.46
N VAL A 53 25.16 -17.44 -7.24
CA VAL A 53 24.81 -18.61 -8.04
C VAL A 53 24.29 -19.68 -7.09
N VAL A 54 23.11 -20.21 -7.39
CA VAL A 54 22.45 -21.27 -6.61
C VAL A 54 22.35 -22.51 -7.47
N ALA A 55 22.87 -23.64 -6.94
CA ALA A 55 22.70 -24.94 -7.54
C ALA A 55 21.29 -25.45 -7.24
N THR A 56 20.42 -25.51 -8.25
CA THR A 56 19.05 -25.99 -8.15
C THR A 56 18.91 -27.39 -8.75
N ALA A 57 17.75 -28.02 -8.57
CA ALA A 57 17.43 -29.31 -9.19
C ALA A 57 17.51 -29.28 -10.73
N ASP A 58 17.29 -28.11 -11.35
CA ASP A 58 17.32 -27.90 -12.78
C ASP A 58 18.65 -27.34 -13.31
N GLY A 59 19.67 -27.28 -12.46
CA GLY A 59 20.99 -26.74 -12.78
C GLY A 59 21.33 -25.46 -12.00
N ASP A 60 22.46 -24.87 -12.34
CA ASP A 60 22.91 -23.63 -11.72
C ASP A 60 22.07 -22.44 -12.18
N LYS A 61 21.59 -21.63 -11.24
CA LYS A 61 20.84 -20.43 -11.51
C LYS A 61 21.60 -19.20 -11.01
N GLU A 62 21.81 -18.25 -11.92
CA GLU A 62 22.42 -16.96 -11.59
C GLU A 62 21.37 -16.00 -11.04
N LEU A 63 21.68 -15.38 -9.90
CA LEU A 63 20.79 -14.45 -9.21
C LEU A 63 21.38 -13.04 -9.24
N THR A 64 20.50 -12.08 -9.48
CA THR A 64 20.80 -10.65 -9.44
C THR A 64 20.05 -9.99 -8.29
N MET A 65 20.32 -8.70 -8.03
CA MET A 65 19.55 -7.92 -7.05
C MET A 65 18.14 -7.55 -7.55
N MET A 66 17.88 -7.70 -8.83
CA MET A 66 16.61 -7.40 -9.47
C MET A 66 15.72 -8.64 -9.50
N GLN A 67 14.44 -8.47 -9.24
CA GLN A 67 13.41 -9.48 -9.47
C GLN A 67 12.40 -8.99 -10.49
N ARG A 68 11.94 -9.88 -11.36
CA ARG A 68 10.82 -9.63 -12.28
C ARG A 68 9.57 -10.31 -11.75
N TRP A 69 8.51 -9.56 -11.64
CA TRP A 69 7.23 -10.06 -11.12
C TRP A 69 6.05 -9.58 -11.97
N PRO A 70 5.08 -10.44 -12.30
CA PRO A 70 3.86 -10.02 -12.99
C PRO A 70 3.00 -9.18 -12.06
N VAL A 71 2.85 -7.89 -12.35
CA VAL A 71 2.22 -6.92 -11.43
C VAL A 71 0.77 -7.20 -11.06
N ARG A 72 0.05 -7.95 -11.90
CA ARG A 72 -1.34 -8.34 -11.63
C ARG A 72 -1.49 -9.51 -10.66
N LYS A 73 -0.40 -10.15 -10.32
CA LYS A 73 -0.38 -11.29 -9.41
C LYS A 73 0.17 -10.86 -8.05
N GLY A 74 -0.56 -11.16 -6.98
CA GLY A 74 -0.07 -10.93 -5.63
C GLY A 74 1.19 -11.74 -5.32
N ARG A 75 2.12 -11.15 -4.57
CA ARG A 75 3.33 -11.86 -4.15
C ARG A 75 2.99 -12.86 -3.03
N PRO A 76 3.56 -14.07 -3.09
CA PRO A 76 3.24 -15.10 -2.11
C PRO A 76 3.79 -14.80 -0.72
N TYR A 77 3.17 -15.37 0.28
CA TYR A 77 3.56 -15.34 1.68
C TYR A 77 3.27 -16.69 2.34
N LEU A 78 3.82 -16.96 3.52
CA LEU A 78 3.54 -18.20 4.25
C LEU A 78 2.18 -18.17 4.93
N GLU A 79 1.87 -17.11 5.64
CA GLU A 79 0.65 -16.97 6.41
C GLU A 79 0.20 -15.51 6.48
N LYS A 80 -1.09 -15.29 6.40
CA LYS A 80 -1.71 -13.98 6.64
C LYS A 80 -2.19 -13.91 8.08
N LEU A 81 -1.69 -12.92 8.81
CA LEU A 81 -2.00 -12.74 10.21
C LEU A 81 -3.30 -11.94 10.41
N PRO A 82 -4.04 -12.18 11.51
CA PRO A 82 -5.25 -11.43 11.81
C PRO A 82 -4.96 -9.95 12.15
N PRO A 83 -5.95 -9.05 11.97
CA PRO A 83 -5.80 -7.61 12.21
C PRO A 83 -5.91 -7.27 13.71
N GLU A 84 -4.91 -7.64 14.49
CA GLU A 84 -4.92 -7.52 15.97
C GLU A 84 -4.31 -6.22 16.48
N MET A 85 -3.56 -5.50 15.66
CA MET A 85 -2.87 -4.27 16.09
C MET A 85 -3.15 -3.13 15.12
N PRO A 86 -3.25 -1.88 15.64
CA PRO A 86 -3.52 -0.73 14.80
C PRO A 86 -2.28 -0.27 14.03
N LEU A 87 -2.53 0.35 12.87
CA LEU A 87 -1.60 1.26 12.25
C LEU A 87 -1.82 2.65 12.86
N ILE A 88 -0.89 3.12 13.66
CA ILE A 88 -0.98 4.45 14.25
C ILE A 88 -0.72 5.50 13.17
N THR A 89 -1.72 6.33 12.90
CA THR A 89 -1.65 7.34 11.83
C THR A 89 -1.16 8.70 12.31
N GLY A 90 -1.14 8.92 13.62
CA GLY A 90 -0.83 10.21 14.21
C GLY A 90 -1.99 11.21 14.21
N GLN A 91 -3.12 10.85 13.61
CA GLN A 91 -4.34 11.66 13.61
C GLN A 91 -5.27 11.19 14.74
N ARG A 92 -5.55 12.05 15.72
CA ARG A 92 -6.34 11.69 16.91
C ARG A 92 -7.73 11.18 16.57
N VAL A 93 -8.40 11.81 15.61
CA VAL A 93 -9.75 11.40 15.16
C VAL A 93 -9.73 10.00 14.56
N VAL A 94 -8.71 9.69 13.76
CA VAL A 94 -8.57 8.38 13.14
C VAL A 94 -8.22 7.33 14.19
N ASP A 95 -7.16 7.54 14.94
CA ASP A 95 -6.64 6.54 15.87
C ASP A 95 -7.58 6.29 17.06
N GLY A 96 -8.32 7.33 17.50
CA GLY A 96 -9.25 7.23 18.61
C GLY A 96 -10.63 6.68 18.23
N LEU A 97 -11.19 7.15 17.12
CA LEU A 97 -12.58 6.86 16.75
C LEU A 97 -12.71 5.87 15.60
N PHE A 98 -11.84 5.95 14.59
CA PHE A 98 -11.92 5.15 13.36
C PHE A 98 -10.59 4.50 13.00
N PRO A 99 -10.00 3.68 13.92
CA PRO A 99 -8.67 3.12 13.70
C PRO A 99 -8.62 2.15 12.53
N ILE A 100 -7.49 2.14 11.84
CA ILE A 100 -7.16 1.14 10.83
C ILE A 100 -6.19 0.12 11.43
N ALA A 101 -6.39 -1.15 11.12
CA ALA A 101 -5.43 -2.18 11.50
C ALA A 101 -4.15 -2.10 10.66
N LYS A 102 -3.04 -2.47 11.24
CA LYS A 102 -1.79 -2.68 10.52
C LYS A 102 -1.96 -3.84 9.53
N GLY A 103 -1.81 -3.57 8.25
CA GLY A 103 -2.19 -4.49 7.20
C GLY A 103 -3.67 -4.43 6.81
N GLY A 104 -4.41 -3.44 7.29
CA GLY A 104 -5.82 -3.25 6.98
C GLY A 104 -6.09 -2.44 5.72
N VAL A 105 -7.36 -2.28 5.42
CA VAL A 105 -7.86 -1.53 4.25
C VAL A 105 -8.81 -0.43 4.67
N ALA A 106 -8.63 0.74 4.09
CA ALA A 106 -9.47 1.90 4.33
C ALA A 106 -9.84 2.61 3.03
N ALA A 107 -11.00 3.25 3.03
CA ALA A 107 -11.40 4.17 1.98
C ALA A 107 -11.53 5.60 2.52
N VAL A 108 -11.10 6.54 1.70
CA VAL A 108 -11.24 7.98 1.96
C VAL A 108 -12.09 8.58 0.85
N PRO A 109 -13.41 8.46 0.90
CA PRO A 109 -14.27 9.06 -0.09
C PRO A 109 -14.50 10.55 0.23
N GLY A 110 -14.51 11.34 -0.80
CA GLY A 110 -14.80 12.77 -0.70
C GLY A 110 -14.84 13.45 -2.05
N PRO A 111 -15.72 14.43 -2.22
CA PRO A 111 -15.76 15.24 -3.43
C PRO A 111 -14.48 16.07 -3.60
N PHE A 112 -14.32 16.67 -4.77
CA PHE A 112 -13.22 17.61 -5.00
C PHE A 112 -13.23 18.73 -3.95
N GLY A 113 -12.06 19.06 -3.41
CA GLY A 113 -11.91 20.10 -2.39
C GLY A 113 -12.33 19.70 -0.98
N SER A 114 -12.59 18.41 -0.72
CA SER A 114 -12.95 17.91 0.61
C SER A 114 -11.75 17.63 1.54
N GLY A 115 -10.54 17.92 1.10
CA GLY A 115 -9.32 17.70 1.89
C GLY A 115 -8.72 16.31 1.80
N LYS A 116 -8.99 15.56 0.74
CA LYS A 116 -8.35 14.23 0.51
C LYS A 116 -6.84 14.31 0.51
N THR A 117 -6.28 15.26 -0.21
CA THR A 117 -4.83 15.47 -0.29
C THR A 117 -4.24 15.81 1.09
N VAL A 118 -4.93 16.64 1.86
CA VAL A 118 -4.48 17.01 3.21
C VAL A 118 -4.35 15.80 4.11
N ILE A 119 -5.40 14.95 4.17
CA ILE A 119 -5.35 13.76 5.02
C ILE A 119 -4.29 12.75 4.55
N GLN A 120 -4.14 12.57 3.24
CA GLN A 120 -3.13 11.67 2.69
C GLN A 120 -1.71 12.13 2.98
N HIS A 121 -1.41 13.42 2.85
CA HIS A 121 -0.11 13.97 3.22
C HIS A 121 0.17 13.83 4.72
N GLN A 122 -0.81 14.05 5.57
CA GLN A 122 -0.67 13.87 7.01
C GLN A 122 -0.43 12.39 7.37
N LEU A 123 -1.13 11.48 6.74
CA LEU A 123 -0.91 10.04 6.91
C LEU A 123 0.49 9.62 6.44
N ALA A 124 0.94 10.12 5.29
CA ALA A 124 2.29 9.85 4.80
C ALA A 124 3.37 10.32 5.76
N LYS A 125 3.19 11.49 6.36
CA LYS A 125 4.15 12.10 7.27
C LYS A 125 4.19 11.45 8.66
N TRP A 126 3.03 11.17 9.25
CA TRP A 126 2.90 10.80 10.66
C TRP A 126 2.60 9.33 10.92
N ALA A 127 2.16 8.57 9.92
CA ALA A 127 1.86 7.16 10.11
C ALA A 127 3.11 6.36 10.55
N GLU A 128 2.90 5.40 11.41
CA GLU A 128 3.94 4.44 11.82
C GLU A 128 4.18 3.40 10.72
N ALA A 129 4.58 3.87 9.57
CA ALA A 129 4.99 3.04 8.44
C ALA A 129 6.47 3.26 8.17
N ASP A 130 7.17 2.18 7.86
CA ASP A 130 8.59 2.27 7.48
C ASP A 130 8.75 2.82 6.08
N ILE A 131 7.83 2.47 5.20
CA ILE A 131 7.81 2.87 3.78
C ILE A 131 6.41 3.34 3.40
N VAL A 132 6.36 4.41 2.65
CA VAL A 132 5.14 4.95 2.06
C VAL A 132 5.21 4.79 0.55
N VAL A 133 4.16 4.22 -0.04
CA VAL A 133 3.97 4.18 -1.49
C VAL A 133 2.76 5.05 -1.82
N TYR A 134 2.98 6.09 -2.58
CA TYR A 134 1.93 7.00 -3.04
C TYR A 134 1.70 6.83 -4.54
N ILE A 135 0.48 6.47 -4.90
CA ILE A 135 0.08 6.30 -6.29
C ILE A 135 -0.88 7.44 -6.67
N GLY A 136 -0.41 8.34 -7.51
CA GLY A 136 -1.28 9.29 -8.19
C GLY A 136 -1.79 8.63 -9.48
N CYS A 137 -3.06 8.23 -9.49
CA CYS A 137 -3.68 7.54 -10.63
C CYS A 137 -4.66 8.46 -11.33
N GLY A 138 -4.30 8.91 -12.53
CA GLY A 138 -5.14 9.79 -13.35
C GLY A 138 -5.33 11.18 -12.76
N GLU A 139 -4.41 11.64 -11.92
CA GLU A 139 -4.45 12.96 -11.31
C GLU A 139 -4.11 14.06 -12.30
N ARG A 140 -4.54 15.28 -11.99
CA ARG A 140 -4.20 16.46 -12.79
C ARG A 140 -2.70 16.73 -12.70
N GLY A 141 -2.09 17.16 -13.80
CA GLY A 141 -0.66 17.43 -13.86
C GLY A 141 -0.16 18.42 -12.81
N ASN A 142 -0.93 19.48 -12.53
CA ASN A 142 -0.61 20.46 -11.49
C ASN A 142 -0.65 19.83 -10.08
N GLU A 143 -1.63 19.00 -9.78
CA GLU A 143 -1.72 18.31 -8.48
C GLU A 143 -0.54 17.36 -8.27
N MET A 144 -0.14 16.61 -9.32
CA MET A 144 1.05 15.76 -9.25
C MET A 144 2.33 16.56 -9.12
N THR A 145 2.43 17.71 -9.77
CA THR A 145 3.58 18.61 -9.61
C THR A 145 3.68 19.13 -8.19
N ASP A 146 2.57 19.49 -7.58
CA ASP A 146 2.53 19.92 -6.17
C ASP A 146 3.01 18.80 -5.25
N VAL A 147 2.55 17.57 -5.44
CA VAL A 147 3.01 16.41 -4.66
C VAL A 147 4.52 16.18 -4.84
N LEU A 148 5.02 16.22 -6.07
CA LEU A 148 6.44 16.04 -6.38
C LEU A 148 7.33 17.14 -5.77
N ASN A 149 6.81 18.34 -5.60
CA ASN A 149 7.52 19.45 -4.98
C ASN A 149 7.44 19.42 -3.46
N GLU A 150 6.27 19.06 -2.90
CA GLU A 150 6.02 19.09 -1.46
C GLU A 150 6.66 17.92 -0.72
N PHE A 151 6.59 16.68 -1.25
CA PHE A 151 7.12 15.50 -0.56
C PHE A 151 8.61 15.58 -0.23
N PRO A 152 9.50 16.08 -1.11
CA PRO A 152 10.92 16.24 -0.76
C PRO A 152 11.17 17.26 0.36
N GLU A 153 10.29 18.27 0.49
CA GLU A 153 10.39 19.30 1.53
C GLU A 153 9.80 18.85 2.87
N LEU A 154 8.91 17.86 2.87
CA LEU A 154 8.39 17.28 4.11
C LEU A 154 9.51 16.55 4.85
N LYS A 155 9.63 16.81 6.13
CA LYS A 155 10.60 16.16 6.99
C LYS A 155 9.96 14.98 7.72
N ASP A 156 10.67 13.86 7.74
CA ASP A 156 10.29 12.72 8.56
C ASP A 156 10.44 13.10 10.05
N PRO A 157 9.36 13.01 10.84
CA PRO A 157 9.41 13.36 12.27
C PRO A 157 10.40 12.51 13.08
N LYS A 158 10.71 11.30 12.61
CA LYS A 158 11.60 10.36 13.29
C LYS A 158 13.08 10.64 13.03
N THR A 159 13.43 11.00 11.79
CA THR A 159 14.84 11.18 11.38
C THR A 159 15.24 12.62 11.13
N GLY A 160 14.28 13.52 10.96
CA GLY A 160 14.51 14.91 10.55
C GLY A 160 14.95 15.07 9.09
N ARG A 161 15.05 13.98 8.33
CA ARG A 161 15.43 13.96 6.92
C ARG A 161 14.20 14.08 6.02
N SER A 162 14.42 14.24 4.72
CA SER A 162 13.34 14.29 3.75
C SER A 162 12.48 13.01 3.81
N LEU A 163 11.17 13.19 3.76
CA LEU A 163 10.21 12.08 3.69
C LEU A 163 10.43 11.21 2.44
N MET A 164 10.98 11.79 1.36
CA MET A 164 11.30 11.07 0.12
C MET A 164 12.30 9.92 0.31
N GLU A 165 13.12 9.93 1.35
CA GLU A 165 14.07 8.82 1.61
C GLU A 165 13.36 7.50 1.94
N ARG A 166 12.09 7.54 2.34
CA ARG A 166 11.26 6.36 2.61
C ARG A 166 9.97 6.32 1.80
N THR A 167 9.86 7.10 0.75
CA THR A 167 8.66 7.22 -0.07
C THR A 167 8.93 6.83 -1.51
N VAL A 168 8.01 6.03 -2.07
CA VAL A 168 7.94 5.74 -3.50
C VAL A 168 6.76 6.49 -4.08
N LEU A 169 7.00 7.36 -5.06
CA LEU A 169 5.96 8.10 -5.79
C LEU A 169 5.75 7.49 -7.16
N ILE A 170 4.52 7.11 -7.47
CA ILE A 170 4.09 6.68 -8.79
C ILE A 170 3.15 7.73 -9.33
N ALA A 171 3.62 8.47 -10.31
CA ALA A 171 2.90 9.59 -10.90
C ALA A 171 2.30 9.17 -12.23
N ASN A 172 0.98 9.04 -12.27
CA ASN A 172 0.22 8.89 -13.50
C ASN A 172 -0.75 10.06 -13.62
N THR A 173 -0.57 10.86 -14.66
CA THR A 173 -1.40 12.03 -14.93
C THR A 173 -2.55 11.70 -15.88
N SER A 174 -3.57 12.55 -15.88
CA SER A 174 -4.79 12.34 -16.65
C SER A 174 -4.60 12.36 -18.18
N ASP A 175 -3.48 12.90 -18.65
CA ASP A 175 -3.10 12.95 -20.07
C ASP A 175 -2.33 11.71 -20.56
N MET A 176 -1.93 10.83 -19.64
CA MET A 176 -1.26 9.59 -19.99
C MET A 176 -2.22 8.55 -20.58
N PRO A 177 -1.73 7.59 -21.37
CA PRO A 177 -2.56 6.54 -21.94
C PRO A 177 -3.35 5.75 -20.88
N VAL A 178 -4.56 5.33 -21.23
CA VAL A 178 -5.46 4.57 -20.33
C VAL A 178 -4.81 3.30 -19.80
N ALA A 179 -4.06 2.57 -20.63
CA ALA A 179 -3.35 1.38 -20.20
C ALA A 179 -2.29 1.67 -19.12
N ALA A 180 -1.61 2.81 -19.22
CA ALA A 180 -0.66 3.24 -18.20
C ALA A 180 -1.36 3.58 -16.88
N ARG A 181 -2.53 4.21 -16.95
CA ARG A 181 -3.36 4.51 -15.77
C ARG A 181 -3.80 3.22 -15.07
N GLU A 182 -4.29 2.26 -15.81
CA GLU A 182 -4.68 0.95 -15.26
C GLU A 182 -3.48 0.22 -14.64
N ALA A 183 -2.32 0.24 -15.30
CA ALA A 183 -1.12 -0.40 -14.82
C ALA A 183 -0.51 0.25 -13.58
N SER A 184 -0.70 1.55 -13.36
CA SER A 184 -0.09 2.30 -12.25
C SER A 184 -0.48 1.74 -10.88
N ILE A 185 -1.70 1.33 -10.71
CA ILE A 185 -2.23 0.71 -9.48
C ILE A 185 -1.51 -0.61 -9.19
N TYR A 186 -1.40 -1.47 -10.18
CA TYR A 186 -0.72 -2.76 -10.00
C TYR A 186 0.78 -2.62 -9.77
N THR A 187 1.41 -1.69 -10.47
CA THR A 187 2.84 -1.39 -10.27
C THR A 187 3.11 -0.93 -8.85
N GLY A 188 2.30 -0.01 -8.34
CA GLY A 188 2.44 0.51 -6.99
C GLY A 188 2.26 -0.55 -5.91
N ILE A 189 1.23 -1.36 -6.02
CA ILE A 189 0.98 -2.39 -5.00
C ILE A 189 2.01 -3.52 -5.06
N THR A 190 2.54 -3.84 -6.22
CA THR A 190 3.62 -4.81 -6.36
C THR A 190 4.91 -4.33 -5.68
N ILE A 191 5.28 -3.07 -5.86
CA ILE A 191 6.41 -2.46 -5.18
C ILE A 191 6.19 -2.47 -3.66
N ALA A 192 5.00 -2.14 -3.21
CA ALA A 192 4.64 -2.18 -1.79
C ALA A 192 4.74 -3.60 -1.21
N GLU A 193 4.29 -4.62 -1.93
CA GLU A 193 4.44 -6.01 -1.52
C GLU A 193 5.90 -6.47 -1.47
N TYR A 194 6.73 -5.98 -2.37
CA TYR A 194 8.15 -6.29 -2.35
C TYR A 194 8.83 -5.77 -1.07
N PHE A 195 8.54 -4.56 -0.64
CA PHE A 195 9.01 -4.03 0.64
C PHE A 195 8.38 -4.74 1.84
N ARG A 196 7.12 -5.13 1.76
CA ARG A 196 6.48 -5.97 2.78
C ARG A 196 7.25 -7.28 2.97
N ASP A 197 7.66 -7.92 1.88
CA ASP A 197 8.41 -9.18 1.91
C ASP A 197 9.78 -9.03 2.57
N MET A 198 10.33 -7.82 2.60
CA MET A 198 11.54 -7.52 3.37
C MET A 198 11.30 -7.36 4.88
N GLY A 199 10.07 -7.41 5.34
CA GLY A 199 9.69 -7.24 6.74
C GLY A 199 9.31 -5.81 7.13
N TYR A 200 9.16 -4.90 6.18
CA TYR A 200 8.72 -3.52 6.45
C TYR A 200 7.21 -3.40 6.61
N SER A 201 6.81 -2.41 7.38
CA SER A 201 5.43 -1.93 7.42
C SER A 201 5.26 -0.87 6.34
N VAL A 202 4.45 -1.18 5.35
CA VAL A 202 4.21 -0.32 4.18
C VAL A 202 2.81 0.26 4.25
N ALA A 203 2.70 1.57 4.10
CA ALA A 203 1.43 2.26 3.88
C ALA A 203 1.32 2.66 2.40
N LEU A 204 0.32 2.14 1.71
CA LEU A 204 0.05 2.49 0.32
C LEU A 204 -1.17 3.39 0.26
N MET A 205 -1.02 4.52 -0.41
CA MET A 205 -2.10 5.45 -0.67
C MET A 205 -2.33 5.55 -2.18
N ALA A 206 -3.56 5.29 -2.61
CA ALA A 206 -3.95 5.39 -4.01
C ALA A 206 -4.91 6.58 -4.17
N ASP A 207 -4.53 7.54 -4.97
CA ASP A 207 -5.35 8.72 -5.30
C ASP A 207 -5.50 8.84 -6.82
N SER A 208 -6.60 8.48 -7.41
CA SER A 208 -7.75 7.88 -6.76
C SER A 208 -8.12 6.56 -7.46
N THR A 209 -8.73 5.65 -6.72
CA THR A 209 -9.25 4.40 -7.29
C THR A 209 -10.41 4.63 -8.25
N SER A 210 -11.11 5.75 -8.15
CA SER A 210 -12.13 6.15 -9.11
C SER A 210 -11.57 6.35 -10.51
N ARG A 211 -10.39 6.92 -10.65
CA ARG A 211 -9.72 7.10 -11.94
C ARG A 211 -9.24 5.78 -12.53
N TRP A 212 -8.83 4.87 -11.67
CA TRP A 212 -8.52 3.50 -12.10
C TRP A 212 -9.78 2.79 -12.62
N ALA A 213 -10.91 2.92 -11.93
CA ALA A 213 -12.17 2.35 -12.38
C ALA A 213 -12.64 2.95 -13.73
N GLU A 214 -12.45 4.24 -13.94
CA GLU A 214 -12.71 4.89 -15.24
C GLU A 214 -11.82 4.29 -16.34
N ALA A 215 -10.57 4.00 -16.06
CA ALA A 215 -9.67 3.33 -17.00
C ALA A 215 -10.17 1.91 -17.35
N LEU A 216 -10.64 1.16 -16.37
CA LEU A 216 -11.25 -0.16 -16.59
C LEU A 216 -12.50 -0.06 -17.47
N ARG A 217 -13.35 0.95 -17.24
CA ARG A 217 -14.54 1.22 -18.07
C ARG A 217 -14.16 1.53 -19.52
N GLU A 218 -13.18 2.38 -19.73
CA GLU A 218 -12.73 2.76 -21.07
C GLU A 218 -12.13 1.56 -21.81
N MET A 219 -11.29 0.77 -21.14
CA MET A 219 -10.69 -0.43 -21.74
C MET A 219 -11.74 -1.49 -22.10
N SER A 220 -12.68 -1.75 -21.21
CA SER A 220 -13.77 -2.71 -21.48
C SER A 220 -14.67 -2.26 -22.62
N GLY A 221 -14.92 -0.95 -22.73
CA GLY A 221 -15.68 -0.37 -23.85
C GLY A 221 -14.95 -0.55 -25.20
N ARG A 222 -13.65 -0.35 -25.23
CA ARG A 222 -12.83 -0.59 -26.45
C ARG A 222 -12.74 -2.05 -26.86
N LEU A 223 -12.83 -2.95 -25.90
CA LEU A 223 -12.85 -4.40 -26.14
C LEU A 223 -14.24 -4.94 -26.42
N GLU A 224 -15.25 -4.06 -26.49
CA GLU A 224 -16.65 -4.40 -26.74
C GLU A 224 -17.21 -5.43 -25.73
N GLU A 225 -16.72 -5.39 -24.49
CA GLU A 225 -17.24 -6.21 -23.41
C GLU A 225 -18.63 -5.74 -22.99
N MET A 226 -19.47 -6.66 -22.52
CA MET A 226 -20.81 -6.32 -22.07
C MET A 226 -20.75 -5.36 -20.87
N PRO A 227 -21.32 -4.15 -20.95
CA PRO A 227 -21.27 -3.20 -19.85
C PRO A 227 -22.16 -3.65 -18.68
N GLY A 228 -21.69 -3.36 -17.47
CA GLY A 228 -22.47 -3.44 -16.26
C GLY A 228 -23.13 -2.10 -15.91
N GLU A 229 -23.35 -1.88 -14.63
CA GLU A 229 -23.96 -0.65 -14.10
C GLU A 229 -23.12 0.59 -14.47
N GLU A 230 -23.76 1.62 -14.97
CA GLU A 230 -23.16 2.88 -15.45
C GLU A 230 -21.99 2.69 -16.46
N GLY A 231 -22.03 1.61 -17.23
CA GLY A 231 -21.00 1.30 -18.22
C GLY A 231 -19.70 0.71 -17.68
N TYR A 232 -19.59 0.49 -16.38
CA TYR A 232 -18.46 -0.20 -15.80
C TYR A 232 -18.49 -1.71 -16.18
N PRO A 233 -17.33 -2.36 -16.27
CA PRO A 233 -17.32 -3.80 -16.50
C PRO A 233 -17.97 -4.56 -15.35
N ALA A 234 -18.60 -5.69 -15.62
CA ALA A 234 -19.23 -6.52 -14.61
C ALA A 234 -18.25 -7.01 -13.54
N TYR A 235 -16.96 -7.07 -13.88
CA TYR A 235 -15.88 -7.47 -12.98
C TYR A 235 -15.27 -6.34 -12.15
N LEU A 236 -15.87 -5.12 -12.14
CA LEU A 236 -15.33 -3.99 -11.34
C LEU A 236 -15.15 -4.36 -9.88
N GLY A 237 -16.17 -4.94 -9.25
CA GLY A 237 -16.10 -5.39 -7.85
C GLY A 237 -15.00 -6.40 -7.61
N SER A 238 -14.83 -7.37 -8.49
CA SER A 238 -13.76 -8.39 -8.41
C SER A 238 -12.37 -7.77 -8.52
N ARG A 239 -12.19 -6.80 -9.40
CA ARG A 239 -10.89 -6.10 -9.57
C ARG A 239 -10.54 -5.28 -8.36
N LEU A 240 -11.49 -4.53 -7.82
CA LEU A 240 -11.29 -3.78 -6.57
C LEU A 240 -10.99 -4.72 -5.41
N ALA A 241 -11.72 -5.82 -5.26
CA ALA A 241 -11.47 -6.82 -4.24
C ALA A 241 -10.06 -7.42 -4.34
N GLN A 242 -9.63 -7.81 -5.53
CA GLN A 242 -8.28 -8.33 -5.77
C GLN A 242 -7.19 -7.33 -5.38
N PHE A 243 -7.39 -6.06 -5.64
CA PHE A 243 -6.47 -5.01 -5.24
C PHE A 243 -6.40 -4.86 -3.71
N TYR A 244 -7.52 -4.70 -3.03
CA TYR A 244 -7.56 -4.54 -1.59
C TYR A 244 -7.16 -5.80 -0.81
N GLU A 245 -7.44 -6.99 -1.33
CA GLU A 245 -7.04 -8.27 -0.72
C GLU A 245 -5.52 -8.48 -0.70
N ARG A 246 -4.76 -7.76 -1.50
CA ARG A 246 -3.29 -7.77 -1.45
C ARG A 246 -2.73 -7.10 -0.19
N ALA A 247 -3.52 -6.30 0.51
CA ALA A 247 -3.18 -5.78 1.82
C ALA A 247 -3.19 -6.89 2.88
N GLY A 248 -2.34 -6.77 3.86
CA GLY A 248 -2.30 -7.69 4.99
C GLY A 248 -1.00 -7.62 5.77
N ARG A 249 -1.06 -8.07 6.99
CA ARG A 249 0.11 -8.37 7.80
C ARG A 249 0.42 -9.85 7.63
N VAL A 250 1.59 -10.16 7.13
CA VAL A 250 1.93 -11.51 6.69
C VAL A 250 3.26 -11.97 7.25
N VAL A 251 3.40 -13.29 7.42
CA VAL A 251 4.69 -13.95 7.57
C VAL A 251 5.24 -14.19 6.17
N SER A 252 6.35 -13.55 5.84
CA SER A 252 6.95 -13.63 4.51
C SER A 252 7.60 -14.98 4.27
N LEU A 253 7.81 -15.32 3.00
CA LEU A 253 8.61 -16.48 2.62
C LEU A 253 10.02 -16.36 3.19
N GLY A 254 10.62 -17.48 3.50
CA GLY A 254 11.97 -17.55 4.05
C GLY A 254 12.00 -18.22 5.42
N LYS A 255 13.17 -18.76 5.80
CA LYS A 255 13.35 -19.48 7.05
C LYS A 255 13.33 -18.60 8.29
N ASP A 256 13.58 -17.31 8.15
CA ASP A 256 13.60 -16.34 9.24
C ASP A 256 12.20 -15.87 9.67
N GLU A 257 11.16 -16.29 8.97
CA GLU A 257 9.74 -16.00 9.31
C GLU A 257 9.48 -14.52 9.63
N ARG A 258 10.10 -13.61 8.88
CA ARG A 258 9.93 -12.18 9.11
C ARG A 258 8.52 -11.74 8.80
N ILE A 259 8.01 -10.82 9.62
CA ILE A 259 6.67 -10.27 9.49
C ILE A 259 6.75 -8.91 8.82
N GLY A 260 6.00 -8.75 7.73
CA GLY A 260 5.79 -7.48 7.05
C GLY A 260 4.31 -7.15 6.97
N ALA A 261 3.99 -5.89 6.74
CA ALA A 261 2.62 -5.43 6.60
C ALA A 261 2.45 -4.48 5.43
N LEU A 262 1.34 -4.62 4.74
CA LEU A 262 0.90 -3.70 3.69
C LEU A 262 -0.50 -3.22 4.04
N SER A 263 -0.62 -1.94 4.38
CA SER A 263 -1.90 -1.27 4.62
C SER A 263 -2.26 -0.44 3.40
N VAL A 264 -3.49 -0.57 2.92
CA VAL A 264 -3.96 0.12 1.72
C VAL A 264 -5.02 1.14 2.08
N ILE A 265 -4.81 2.37 1.67
CA ILE A 265 -5.74 3.48 1.83
C ILE A 265 -6.09 4.00 0.44
N GLY A 266 -7.32 3.75 0.01
CA GLY A 266 -7.81 4.16 -1.31
C GLY A 266 -8.67 5.41 -1.21
N ALA A 267 -8.26 6.47 -1.91
CA ALA A 267 -9.12 7.63 -2.09
C ALA A 267 -10.17 7.35 -3.16
N VAL A 268 -11.38 7.75 -2.89
CA VAL A 268 -12.51 7.65 -3.83
C VAL A 268 -13.05 9.05 -4.10
N SER A 269 -13.25 9.36 -5.37
CA SER A 269 -13.77 10.65 -5.82
C SER A 269 -15.14 10.47 -6.47
N PRO A 270 -16.22 10.33 -5.68
CA PRO A 270 -17.54 10.13 -6.24
C PRO A 270 -18.00 11.40 -6.98
N PRO A 271 -18.54 11.28 -8.19
CA PRO A 271 -19.09 12.42 -8.93
C PRO A 271 -20.18 13.12 -8.13
N GLY A 272 -20.05 14.43 -7.95
CA GLY A 272 -21.02 15.22 -7.17
C GLY A 272 -21.10 14.87 -5.69
N GLY A 273 -20.18 14.08 -5.16
CA GLY A 273 -20.23 13.59 -3.78
C GLY A 273 -21.22 12.45 -3.54
N ASP A 274 -21.77 11.87 -4.58
CA ASP A 274 -22.75 10.77 -4.51
C ASP A 274 -22.06 9.43 -4.27
N ILE A 275 -22.11 8.95 -3.04
CA ILE A 275 -21.55 7.66 -2.64
C ILE A 275 -22.38 6.44 -3.09
N SER A 276 -23.54 6.66 -3.71
CA SER A 276 -24.35 5.57 -4.26
C SER A 276 -23.87 5.10 -5.64
N GLU A 277 -22.90 5.79 -6.23
CA GLU A 277 -22.31 5.40 -7.51
C GLU A 277 -21.54 4.06 -7.43
N PRO A 278 -21.38 3.31 -8.55
CA PRO A 278 -20.90 1.93 -8.53
C PRO A 278 -19.52 1.75 -7.90
N VAL A 279 -18.57 2.64 -8.14
CA VAL A 279 -17.20 2.52 -7.61
C VAL A 279 -17.19 2.66 -6.08
N SER A 280 -17.90 3.67 -5.57
CA SER A 280 -18.02 3.88 -4.13
C SER A 280 -18.73 2.71 -3.44
N GLN A 281 -19.81 2.22 -4.01
CA GLN A 281 -20.54 1.08 -3.46
C GLN A 281 -19.73 -0.21 -3.48
N ALA A 282 -19.01 -0.48 -4.56
CA ALA A 282 -18.12 -1.63 -4.63
C ALA A 282 -16.97 -1.53 -3.61
N THR A 283 -16.39 -0.36 -3.46
CA THR A 283 -15.32 -0.11 -2.48
C THR A 283 -15.82 -0.29 -1.04
N LEU A 284 -16.99 0.25 -0.69
CA LEU A 284 -17.56 0.15 0.64
C LEU A 284 -17.86 -1.30 1.07
N ARG A 285 -18.13 -2.20 0.13
CA ARG A 285 -18.34 -3.62 0.43
C ARG A 285 -17.05 -4.35 0.77
N ILE A 286 -15.91 -3.81 0.41
CA ILE A 286 -14.60 -4.46 0.53
C ILE A 286 -13.83 -3.91 1.73
N VAL A 287 -13.80 -2.59 1.90
CA VAL A 287 -13.02 -1.94 2.96
C VAL A 287 -13.66 -2.10 4.32
N LYS A 288 -12.81 -2.15 5.34
CA LYS A 288 -13.21 -2.25 6.76
C LYS A 288 -13.30 -0.90 7.44
N VAL A 289 -12.67 0.13 6.89
CA VAL A 289 -12.61 1.47 7.46
C VAL A 289 -13.08 2.47 6.42
N TYR A 290 -13.92 3.39 6.85
CA TYR A 290 -14.46 4.47 6.05
C TYR A 290 -14.20 5.80 6.72
N TRP A 291 -13.44 6.66 6.08
CA TRP A 291 -13.18 8.04 6.51
C TRP A 291 -13.87 9.01 5.56
N GLY A 292 -15.14 9.23 5.77
CA GLY A 292 -15.93 10.14 4.95
C GLY A 292 -15.50 11.58 5.11
N LEU A 293 -15.09 12.24 4.03
CA LEU A 293 -14.71 13.64 4.07
C LEU A 293 -15.91 14.55 3.78
N ASP A 294 -15.96 15.66 4.48
CA ASP A 294 -17.02 16.65 4.39
C ASP A 294 -16.47 17.99 3.87
N SER A 295 -16.98 18.42 2.75
CA SER A 295 -16.59 19.71 2.14
C SER A 295 -16.89 20.92 3.04
N ALA A 296 -17.96 20.87 3.82
CA ALA A 296 -18.32 21.95 4.73
C ALA A 296 -17.28 22.11 5.85
N LEU A 297 -16.73 21.01 6.35
CA LEU A 297 -15.61 21.03 7.31
C LEU A 297 -14.32 21.56 6.67
N ALA A 298 -14.05 21.16 5.43
CA ALA A 298 -12.88 21.62 4.69
C ALA A 298 -12.95 23.14 4.41
N TYR A 299 -14.13 23.67 4.05
CA TYR A 299 -14.35 25.12 3.88
C TYR A 299 -14.12 25.91 5.17
N LYS A 300 -14.46 25.32 6.31
CA LYS A 300 -14.17 25.90 7.64
C LYS A 300 -12.70 25.73 8.07
N ARG A 301 -11.87 25.13 7.22
CA ARG A 301 -10.48 24.75 7.51
C ARG A 301 -10.34 23.86 8.73
N HIS A 302 -11.35 23.05 8.99
CA HIS A 302 -11.33 22.02 10.02
C HIS A 302 -10.74 20.74 9.43
N PHE A 303 -9.48 20.46 9.75
CA PHE A 303 -8.76 19.30 9.24
C PHE A 303 -8.29 18.37 10.39
N PRO A 304 -8.31 17.06 10.19
CA PRO A 304 -8.88 16.36 9.01
C PRO A 304 -10.40 16.59 8.91
N ALA A 305 -10.90 16.78 7.68
CA ALA A 305 -12.31 17.09 7.41
C ALA A 305 -13.21 15.84 7.46
N ILE A 306 -13.00 14.99 8.46
CA ILE A 306 -13.70 13.72 8.61
C ILE A 306 -15.07 13.94 9.25
N ASN A 307 -16.11 13.46 8.58
CA ASN A 307 -17.46 13.45 9.11
C ASN A 307 -17.62 12.26 10.06
N TRP A 308 -17.69 12.53 11.35
CA TRP A 308 -17.76 11.51 12.37
C TRP A 308 -19.11 10.75 12.39
N LEU A 309 -20.18 11.30 11.83
CA LEU A 309 -21.49 10.65 11.74
C LEU A 309 -21.54 9.55 10.66
N THR A 310 -20.78 9.69 9.60
CA THR A 310 -20.77 8.76 8.48
C THR A 310 -19.57 7.82 8.46
N SER A 311 -18.51 8.19 9.18
CA SER A 311 -17.28 7.39 9.25
C SER A 311 -17.41 6.22 10.22
N TYR A 312 -16.70 5.13 9.95
CA TYR A 312 -16.68 3.94 10.79
C TYR A 312 -15.38 3.15 10.66
N SER A 313 -15.13 2.28 11.61
CA SER A 313 -14.07 1.26 11.55
C SER A 313 -14.63 -0.07 12.05
N LEU A 314 -14.49 -1.11 11.25
CA LEU A 314 -14.90 -2.47 11.62
C LEU A 314 -13.77 -3.25 12.31
N TYR A 315 -12.60 -2.65 12.50
CA TYR A 315 -11.48 -3.28 13.20
C TYR A 315 -11.49 -3.07 14.72
N VAL A 316 -12.38 -2.24 15.23
CA VAL A 316 -12.37 -1.82 16.65
C VAL A 316 -12.40 -3.01 17.60
N ASP A 317 -13.29 -3.96 17.36
CA ASP A 317 -13.42 -5.15 18.22
C ASP A 317 -12.20 -6.07 18.10
N ASP A 318 -11.63 -6.22 16.92
CA ASP A 318 -10.45 -7.04 16.67
C ASP A 318 -9.19 -6.49 17.35
N MET A 319 -9.14 -5.17 17.55
CA MET A 319 -8.00 -4.47 18.14
C MET A 319 -8.23 -4.03 19.59
N ALA A 320 -9.37 -4.34 20.17
CA ALA A 320 -9.76 -3.92 21.52
C ALA A 320 -8.72 -4.34 22.57
N ASP A 321 -8.22 -5.55 22.51
CA ASP A 321 -7.22 -6.07 23.44
C ASP A 321 -5.91 -5.28 23.36
N TRP A 322 -5.49 -4.92 22.15
CA TRP A 322 -4.30 -4.11 21.94
C TRP A 322 -4.46 -2.72 22.56
N PHE A 323 -5.58 -2.05 22.32
CA PHE A 323 -5.86 -0.73 22.87
C PHE A 323 -6.01 -0.74 24.38
N ASN A 324 -6.70 -1.74 24.93
CA ASN A 324 -6.84 -1.90 26.37
C ASN A 324 -5.50 -2.13 27.07
N LYS A 325 -4.58 -2.83 26.43
CA LYS A 325 -3.26 -3.09 26.98
C LYS A 325 -2.29 -1.90 26.83
N ASN A 326 -2.37 -1.16 25.73
CA ASN A 326 -1.35 -0.18 25.37
C ASN A 326 -1.77 1.28 25.53
N VAL A 327 -3.08 1.56 25.63
CA VAL A 327 -3.61 2.93 25.73
C VAL A 327 -4.30 3.17 27.06
N ALA A 328 -5.37 2.46 27.34
CA ALA A 328 -6.12 2.56 28.61
C ALA A 328 -6.87 1.25 28.84
N GLU A 329 -6.89 0.74 30.09
CA GLU A 329 -7.55 -0.54 30.43
C GLU A 329 -9.05 -0.56 30.09
N ASP A 330 -9.68 0.60 30.08
CA ASP A 330 -11.10 0.83 29.78
C ASP A 330 -11.31 1.51 28.41
N TRP A 331 -10.37 1.37 27.47
CA TRP A 331 -10.41 2.08 26.19
C TRP A 331 -11.72 1.89 25.42
N MET A 332 -12.27 0.67 25.39
CA MET A 332 -13.53 0.39 24.70
C MET A 332 -14.71 1.15 25.33
N GLU A 333 -14.78 1.24 26.64
CA GLU A 333 -15.81 1.99 27.36
C GLU A 333 -15.67 3.49 27.10
N LEU A 334 -14.46 4.02 27.19
CA LEU A 334 -14.16 5.42 26.89
C LEU A 334 -14.49 5.82 25.46
N ARG A 335 -14.29 4.90 24.51
CA ARG A 335 -14.63 5.16 23.11
C ARG A 335 -16.14 5.19 22.87
N GLN A 336 -16.92 4.41 23.63
CA GLN A 336 -18.38 4.33 23.49
C GLN A 336 -19.11 5.47 24.21
N SER A 337 -18.51 6.06 25.22
CA SER A 337 -19.05 7.23 25.95
C SER A 337 -18.93 8.53 25.15
#